data_d618d3d0759ce3e62a73879900ed8e86
#
_entry.id   d618d3d0759ce3e62a73879900ed8e86
#
_cell.length_a   1.000
_cell.length_b   1.000
_cell.length_c   1.000
_cell.angle_alpha   90.00
_cell.angle_beta   90.00
_cell.angle_gamma   90.00
#
_symmetry.space_group_name_H-M   'P 1'
#
loop_
_entity.id
_entity.type
_entity.pdbx_description
1 polymer ?
#
loop_
_entity_poly.entity_id
_entity_poly.type
_entity_poly.pdbx_seq_one_letter_code
_entity_poly.pdbx_strand_id
1 'polypeptide(L)'
;MLQMILNVTGMSLRNLLKNLVKFLKPSNQIIVGLLFLSSSLYSAVQIVQPSENAYEDIQEALILAEPGDVIRFTSGVFNLQDSLSLDIEGVQIEGEGMDQTILNFSNQQSGAQGLSVTSDNVTLQDFSIQNAKGDAIKVKGVTNIKFLRVKTEWTNGPSPENGAYGLYPVESTNVLIDGCIAIGASDAGIYVGQSKNIIVRNSRAEFNVAGIEIENSYYADVFNNVATNNTGGILVFDLPGLPQQGGHHVRVFNNRSVGNNTDNFAPEGNIVGEVPRGTGIIIQANSNVEIFNNEIGNNDTVNIAVVTYGNETDDETYYPHPKSIQIHGNKFGPTGY
;
A
#
# COMPACT_ATOMS: atom_id res chain seq x y z
N MET A 1 -35.60 12.62 -22.48
CA MET A 1 -35.92 13.77 -21.62
C MET A 1 -35.15 13.71 -20.29
N LEU A 2 -35.24 12.60 -19.54
CA LEU A 2 -34.51 12.44 -18.26
C LEU A 2 -32.98 12.53 -18.44
N GLN A 3 -32.42 11.83 -19.43
CA GLN A 3 -30.99 11.87 -19.79
C GLN A 3 -30.51 13.27 -20.21
N MET A 4 -31.42 14.06 -20.80
CA MET A 4 -31.14 15.42 -21.23
C MET A 4 -31.09 16.40 -20.04
N ILE A 5 -31.85 16.16 -18.99
CA ILE A 5 -31.87 16.95 -17.75
C ILE A 5 -30.59 16.64 -16.93
N LEU A 6 -30.17 15.39 -16.86
CA LEU A 6 -28.93 14.96 -16.18
C LEU A 6 -27.69 15.58 -16.81
N ASN A 7 -27.61 15.63 -18.16
CA ASN A 7 -26.50 16.22 -18.89
C ASN A 7 -26.43 17.76 -18.78
N VAL A 8 -27.55 18.44 -18.47
CA VAL A 8 -27.61 19.90 -18.35
C VAL A 8 -27.33 20.38 -16.92
N THR A 9 -27.61 19.53 -15.92
CA THR A 9 -27.49 19.91 -14.50
C THR A 9 -26.27 19.38 -13.82
N GLY A 10 -25.51 18.45 -14.43
CA GLY A 10 -24.37 17.74 -13.80
C GLY A 10 -24.76 16.92 -12.55
N MET A 11 -26.05 16.75 -12.31
CA MET A 11 -26.58 16.11 -11.10
C MET A 11 -26.85 14.62 -11.37
N SER A 12 -26.38 13.74 -10.51
CA SER A 12 -26.68 12.31 -10.62
C SER A 12 -28.21 12.06 -10.48
N LEU A 13 -28.71 11.02 -11.12
CA LEU A 13 -30.11 10.59 -11.02
C LEU A 13 -30.53 10.43 -9.55
N ARG A 14 -29.64 9.96 -8.70
CA ARG A 14 -29.81 9.79 -7.25
C ARG A 14 -30.05 11.13 -6.53
N ASN A 15 -29.27 12.15 -6.83
CA ASN A 15 -29.42 13.46 -6.22
C ASN A 15 -30.72 14.16 -6.70
N LEU A 16 -31.10 13.94 -7.95
CA LEU A 16 -32.39 14.41 -8.48
C LEU A 16 -33.54 13.74 -7.74
N LEU A 17 -33.49 12.43 -7.52
CA LEU A 17 -34.51 11.66 -6.79
C LEU A 17 -34.55 12.07 -5.30
N LYS A 18 -33.39 12.26 -4.61
CA LYS A 18 -33.40 12.76 -3.22
C LYS A 18 -34.09 14.11 -3.07
N ASN A 19 -33.95 14.99 -4.04
CA ASN A 19 -34.59 16.30 -4.03
C ASN A 19 -36.10 16.18 -4.34
N LEU A 20 -36.50 15.29 -5.22
CA LEU A 20 -37.92 15.03 -5.54
C LEU A 20 -38.70 14.46 -4.35
N VAL A 21 -38.10 13.58 -3.54
CA VAL A 21 -38.73 12.99 -2.34
C VAL A 21 -39.18 14.06 -1.34
N LYS A 22 -38.47 15.17 -1.21
CA LYS A 22 -38.79 16.26 -0.27
C LYS A 22 -40.13 16.95 -0.60
N PHE A 23 -40.64 16.81 -1.82
CA PHE A 23 -41.88 17.45 -2.29
C PHE A 23 -43.06 16.52 -2.44
N LEU A 24 -42.90 15.20 -2.15
CA LEU A 24 -43.96 14.21 -2.30
C LEU A 24 -44.77 14.06 -1.01
N LYS A 25 -46.09 13.74 -1.17
CA LYS A 25 -46.93 13.39 -0.03
C LYS A 25 -46.44 12.09 0.65
N PRO A 26 -46.70 11.90 1.96
CA PRO A 26 -46.22 10.73 2.70
C PRO A 26 -46.52 9.36 2.09
N SER A 27 -47.69 9.20 1.46
CA SER A 27 -48.11 7.96 0.78
C SER A 27 -47.24 7.61 -0.45
N ASN A 28 -46.66 8.62 -1.11
CA ASN A 28 -45.83 8.43 -2.29
C ASN A 28 -44.33 8.31 -1.91
N GLN A 29 -43.97 8.73 -0.70
CA GLN A 29 -42.60 8.58 -0.18
C GLN A 29 -42.25 7.10 0.07
N ILE A 30 -43.23 6.26 0.42
CA ILE A 30 -43.04 4.81 0.61
C ILE A 30 -42.68 4.13 -0.73
N ILE A 31 -43.35 4.50 -1.83
CA ILE A 31 -43.04 3.94 -3.16
C ILE A 31 -41.70 4.40 -3.66
N VAL A 32 -41.32 5.64 -3.41
CA VAL A 32 -40.00 6.18 -3.77
C VAL A 32 -38.94 5.58 -2.87
N GLY A 33 -39.22 5.35 -1.57
CA GLY A 33 -38.31 4.64 -0.66
C GLY A 33 -38.03 3.19 -1.09
N LEU A 34 -39.06 2.49 -1.62
CA LEU A 34 -38.90 1.15 -2.20
C LEU A 34 -38.08 1.17 -3.51
N LEU A 35 -38.21 2.22 -4.31
CA LEU A 35 -37.36 2.45 -5.51
C LEU A 35 -35.92 2.77 -5.14
N PHE A 36 -35.68 3.47 -4.02
CA PHE A 36 -34.31 3.70 -3.49
C PHE A 36 -33.65 2.43 -2.94
N LEU A 37 -34.42 1.54 -2.31
CA LEU A 37 -33.92 0.24 -1.85
C LEU A 37 -33.54 -0.68 -3.02
N SER A 38 -34.14 -0.50 -4.20
CA SER A 38 -33.78 -1.24 -5.41
C SER A 38 -32.67 -0.59 -6.24
N SER A 39 -32.39 0.70 -6.04
CA SER A 39 -31.29 1.40 -6.74
C SER A 39 -29.93 1.24 -6.08
N SER A 40 -29.86 0.67 -4.88
CA SER A 40 -28.61 0.40 -4.17
C SER A 40 -27.76 -0.77 -4.74
N LEU A 41 -28.14 -1.34 -5.87
CA LEU A 41 -27.42 -2.43 -6.56
C LEU A 41 -26.57 -1.97 -7.76
N TYR A 42 -26.55 -0.69 -8.09
CA TYR A 42 -25.74 -0.19 -9.18
C TYR A 42 -24.60 0.66 -8.63
N SER A 43 -23.38 0.12 -8.71
CA SER A 43 -22.14 0.88 -8.56
C SER A 43 -22.10 2.01 -9.60
N ALA A 44 -21.92 3.23 -9.16
CA ALA A 44 -21.70 4.34 -10.07
C ALA A 44 -20.21 4.38 -10.48
N VAL A 45 -19.94 4.73 -11.73
CA VAL A 45 -18.59 5.00 -12.20
C VAL A 45 -18.44 6.52 -12.34
N GLN A 46 -17.56 7.10 -11.54
CA GLN A 46 -17.17 8.51 -11.64
C GLN A 46 -15.86 8.57 -12.40
N ILE A 47 -15.83 9.29 -13.53
CA ILE A 47 -14.64 9.43 -14.36
C ILE A 47 -14.00 10.77 -14.07
N VAL A 48 -12.71 10.75 -13.68
CA VAL A 48 -11.90 11.95 -13.45
C VAL A 48 -10.80 12.00 -14.49
N GLN A 49 -10.60 13.16 -15.10
CA GLN A 49 -9.57 13.40 -16.13
C GLN A 49 -8.53 14.38 -15.60
N PRO A 50 -7.29 14.36 -16.12
CA PRO A 50 -6.30 15.37 -15.77
C PRO A 50 -6.79 16.77 -16.06
N SER A 51 -6.67 17.66 -15.09
CA SER A 51 -7.09 19.06 -15.18
C SER A 51 -6.16 19.96 -14.36
N GLU A 52 -6.31 21.28 -14.48
CA GLU A 52 -5.62 22.25 -13.61
C GLU A 52 -6.15 22.19 -12.16
N ASN A 53 -7.37 21.67 -11.95
CA ASN A 53 -8.01 21.49 -10.65
C ASN A 53 -8.03 20.00 -10.24
N ALA A 54 -7.04 19.20 -10.66
CA ALA A 54 -7.02 17.76 -10.48
C ALA A 54 -7.18 17.34 -9.01
N TYR A 55 -6.63 18.10 -8.07
CA TYR A 55 -6.78 17.80 -6.64
C TYR A 55 -8.24 17.91 -6.20
N GLU A 56 -8.89 19.05 -6.50
CA GLU A 56 -10.28 19.31 -6.14
C GLU A 56 -11.21 18.30 -6.79
N ASP A 57 -11.02 18.03 -8.08
CA ASP A 57 -11.83 17.08 -8.85
C ASP A 57 -11.76 15.65 -8.27
N ILE A 58 -10.55 15.20 -7.92
CA ILE A 58 -10.35 13.87 -7.32
C ILE A 58 -10.92 13.85 -5.90
N GLN A 59 -10.57 14.83 -5.05
CA GLN A 59 -11.01 14.84 -3.67
C GLN A 59 -12.54 14.98 -3.55
N GLU A 60 -13.17 15.73 -4.44
CA GLU A 60 -14.64 15.79 -4.53
C GLU A 60 -15.23 14.42 -4.90
N ALA A 61 -14.65 13.73 -5.88
CA ALA A 61 -15.08 12.38 -6.26
C ALA A 61 -14.95 11.39 -5.10
N LEU A 62 -13.85 11.44 -4.32
CA LEU A 62 -13.61 10.61 -3.15
C LEU A 62 -14.61 10.89 -2.02
N ILE A 63 -14.98 12.15 -1.78
CA ILE A 63 -15.93 12.56 -0.73
C ILE A 63 -17.37 12.21 -1.11
N LEU A 64 -17.72 12.36 -2.40
CA LEU A 64 -19.09 12.14 -2.89
C LEU A 64 -19.38 10.68 -3.27
N ALA A 65 -18.35 9.80 -3.23
CA ALA A 65 -18.53 8.38 -3.49
C ALA A 65 -19.53 7.75 -2.51
N GLU A 66 -20.24 6.75 -2.97
CA GLU A 66 -21.07 5.88 -2.13
C GLU A 66 -20.47 4.47 -2.10
N PRO A 67 -20.78 3.65 -1.07
CA PRO A 67 -20.27 2.28 -1.00
C PRO A 67 -20.52 1.48 -2.28
N GLY A 68 -19.45 0.91 -2.83
CA GLY A 68 -19.48 0.15 -4.08
C GLY A 68 -19.20 0.97 -5.34
N ASP A 69 -19.00 2.27 -5.25
CA ASP A 69 -18.68 3.11 -6.40
C ASP A 69 -17.26 2.87 -6.92
N VAL A 70 -17.07 3.14 -8.22
CA VAL A 70 -15.79 3.12 -8.89
C VAL A 70 -15.39 4.54 -9.26
N ILE A 71 -14.21 4.96 -8.80
CA ILE A 71 -13.58 6.22 -9.22
C ILE A 71 -12.51 5.86 -10.24
N ARG A 72 -12.73 6.24 -11.49
CA ARG A 72 -11.85 5.92 -12.62
C ARG A 72 -11.08 7.13 -13.06
N PHE A 73 -9.76 7.04 -12.95
CA PHE A 73 -8.84 8.02 -13.51
C PHE A 73 -8.48 7.65 -14.95
N THR A 74 -8.64 8.57 -15.87
CA THR A 74 -8.17 8.36 -17.26
C THR A 74 -6.66 8.44 -17.35
N SER A 75 -6.11 8.07 -18.51
CA SER A 75 -4.68 8.25 -18.79
C SER A 75 -4.27 9.71 -18.68
N GLY A 76 -3.08 9.96 -18.14
CA GLY A 76 -2.44 11.26 -18.03
C GLY A 76 -1.82 11.50 -16.65
N VAL A 77 -1.28 12.71 -16.47
CA VAL A 77 -0.62 13.12 -15.24
C VAL A 77 -1.55 14.09 -14.48
N PHE A 78 -1.92 13.69 -13.27
CA PHE A 78 -2.68 14.51 -12.32
C PHE A 78 -1.68 15.19 -11.37
N ASN A 79 -1.46 16.49 -11.51
CA ASN A 79 -0.56 17.22 -10.63
C ASN A 79 -1.30 17.67 -9.37
N LEU A 80 -0.86 17.17 -8.22
CA LEU A 80 -1.55 17.30 -6.95
C LEU A 80 -0.71 18.11 -5.97
N GLN A 81 -1.36 19.07 -5.29
CA GLN A 81 -0.73 19.96 -4.33
C GLN A 81 -1.02 19.60 -2.87
N ASP A 82 -1.88 18.63 -2.63
CA ASP A 82 -2.23 18.19 -1.28
C ASP A 82 -2.52 16.70 -1.23
N SER A 83 -2.59 16.13 -0.02
CA SER A 83 -2.93 14.73 0.23
C SER A 83 -4.38 14.41 -0.16
N LEU A 84 -4.59 13.27 -0.77
CA LEU A 84 -5.92 12.70 -1.01
C LEU A 84 -6.36 11.82 0.17
N SER A 85 -7.67 11.81 0.46
CA SER A 85 -8.24 10.99 1.53
C SER A 85 -9.51 10.27 1.08
N LEU A 86 -9.56 8.96 1.33
CA LEU A 86 -10.72 8.10 1.12
C LEU A 86 -11.18 7.49 2.44
N ASP A 87 -12.42 7.79 2.85
CA ASP A 87 -13.06 7.26 4.07
C ASP A 87 -14.47 6.69 3.76
N ILE A 88 -14.64 6.12 2.58
CA ILE A 88 -15.90 5.50 2.14
C ILE A 88 -15.66 4.03 1.85
N GLU A 89 -16.43 3.16 2.51
CA GLU A 89 -16.33 1.71 2.40
C GLU A 89 -16.66 1.20 0.99
N GLY A 90 -15.95 0.17 0.56
CA GLY A 90 -16.27 -0.57 -0.67
C GLY A 90 -15.95 0.16 -1.96
N VAL A 91 -15.26 1.28 -1.92
CA VAL A 91 -14.87 2.04 -3.11
C VAL A 91 -13.73 1.36 -3.85
N GLN A 92 -13.82 1.37 -5.18
CA GLN A 92 -12.70 1.02 -6.05
C GLN A 92 -12.14 2.28 -6.70
N ILE A 93 -10.81 2.47 -6.58
CA ILE A 93 -10.06 3.47 -7.34
C ILE A 93 -9.29 2.73 -8.43
N GLU A 94 -9.48 3.12 -9.69
CA GLU A 94 -8.79 2.49 -10.81
C GLU A 94 -8.27 3.51 -11.82
N GLY A 95 -7.10 3.21 -12.39
CA GLY A 95 -6.52 3.92 -13.52
C GLY A 95 -6.58 3.08 -14.79
N GLU A 96 -5.91 3.55 -15.83
CA GLU A 96 -5.76 2.84 -17.12
C GLU A 96 -4.42 2.11 -17.25
N GLY A 97 -3.61 2.10 -16.17
CA GLY A 97 -2.33 1.41 -16.06
C GLY A 97 -1.30 2.19 -15.27
N MET A 98 -0.34 1.49 -14.65
CA MET A 98 0.71 2.08 -13.80
C MET A 98 1.57 3.15 -14.51
N ASP A 99 1.74 3.02 -15.81
CA ASP A 99 2.54 3.95 -16.61
C ASP A 99 1.66 4.92 -17.45
N GLN A 100 0.34 4.80 -17.33
CA GLN A 100 -0.63 5.61 -18.06
C GLN A 100 -1.35 6.61 -17.18
N THR A 101 -1.72 6.22 -15.96
CA THR A 101 -2.40 7.08 -14.99
C THR A 101 -1.46 7.39 -13.83
N ILE A 102 -1.04 8.65 -13.72
CA ILE A 102 0.00 9.09 -12.79
C ILE A 102 -0.55 10.19 -11.88
N LEU A 103 -0.63 9.90 -10.58
CA LEU A 103 -0.90 10.88 -9.53
C LEU A 103 0.44 11.46 -9.05
N ASN A 104 0.79 12.66 -9.50
CA ASN A 104 2.09 13.28 -9.25
C ASN A 104 2.00 14.31 -8.12
N PHE A 105 2.70 14.06 -7.03
CA PHE A 105 2.76 14.90 -5.83
C PHE A 105 4.02 15.76 -5.74
N SER A 106 4.78 15.95 -6.83
CA SER A 106 6.00 16.79 -6.82
C SER A 106 5.77 18.20 -6.30
N ASN A 107 4.55 18.72 -6.40
CA ASN A 107 4.15 20.03 -5.93
C ASN A 107 3.38 20.02 -4.61
N GLN A 108 3.38 18.88 -3.91
CA GLN A 108 2.64 18.74 -2.64
C GLN A 108 3.11 19.76 -1.60
N GLN A 109 2.21 20.54 -1.06
CA GLN A 109 2.48 21.60 -0.08
C GLN A 109 2.12 21.18 1.34
N SER A 110 1.04 20.43 1.50
CA SER A 110 0.54 19.97 2.80
C SER A 110 0.18 18.49 2.78
N GLY A 111 -0.16 17.95 3.95
CA GLY A 111 -0.39 16.54 4.15
C GLY A 111 0.91 15.72 4.28
N ALA A 112 0.77 14.53 4.85
CA ALA A 112 1.90 13.63 5.11
C ALA A 112 1.89 12.38 4.22
N GLN A 113 0.88 12.20 3.38
CA GLN A 113 0.73 11.08 2.45
C GLN A 113 0.33 11.58 1.06
N GLY A 114 0.54 10.76 0.02
CA GLY A 114 -0.10 10.95 -1.26
C GLY A 114 -1.59 10.61 -1.18
N LEU A 115 -1.91 9.36 -0.86
CA LEU A 115 -3.29 8.89 -0.64
C LEU A 115 -3.41 8.22 0.74
N SER A 116 -4.39 8.64 1.52
CA SER A 116 -4.78 8.02 2.80
C SER A 116 -6.11 7.28 2.64
N VAL A 117 -6.17 6.02 3.13
CA VAL A 117 -7.38 5.19 3.15
C VAL A 117 -7.65 4.71 4.57
N THR A 118 -8.86 4.98 5.08
CA THR A 118 -9.29 4.60 6.43
C THR A 118 -10.58 3.78 6.47
N SER A 119 -11.04 3.33 5.30
CA SER A 119 -12.29 2.57 5.15
C SER A 119 -12.06 1.16 4.63
N ASP A 120 -12.98 0.26 4.97
CA ASP A 120 -12.94 -1.16 4.65
C ASP A 120 -13.30 -1.47 3.17
N ASN A 121 -12.93 -2.68 2.71
CA ASN A 121 -13.35 -3.23 1.42
C ASN A 121 -12.91 -2.40 0.20
N VAL A 122 -11.77 -1.71 0.28
CA VAL A 122 -11.26 -0.84 -0.79
C VAL A 122 -10.35 -1.62 -1.75
N THR A 123 -10.45 -1.29 -3.03
CA THR A 123 -9.54 -1.77 -4.08
C THR A 123 -8.88 -0.58 -4.77
N LEU A 124 -7.55 -0.61 -4.83
CA LEU A 124 -6.71 0.36 -5.54
C LEU A 124 -6.03 -0.37 -6.69
N GLN A 125 -6.22 0.07 -7.94
CA GLN A 125 -5.65 -0.65 -9.07
C GLN A 125 -5.27 0.21 -10.28
N ASP A 126 -4.24 -0.26 -11.01
CA ASP A 126 -3.86 0.22 -12.33
C ASP A 126 -3.50 1.72 -12.42
N PHE A 127 -2.81 2.26 -11.41
CA PHE A 127 -2.28 3.63 -11.44
C PHE A 127 -0.95 3.74 -10.70
N SER A 128 -0.28 4.90 -10.82
CA SER A 128 0.91 5.21 -10.03
C SER A 128 0.74 6.45 -9.16
N ILE A 129 1.46 6.46 -8.03
CA ILE A 129 1.72 7.65 -7.21
C ILE A 129 3.20 7.98 -7.29
N GLN A 130 3.51 9.23 -7.62
CA GLN A 130 4.88 9.70 -7.72
C GLN A 130 5.16 10.86 -6.77
N ASN A 131 6.36 10.84 -6.18
CA ASN A 131 6.97 11.96 -5.46
C ASN A 131 6.12 12.51 -4.29
N ALA A 132 5.41 11.65 -3.57
CA ALA A 132 4.73 12.06 -2.35
C ALA A 132 5.74 12.53 -1.29
N LYS A 133 5.38 13.54 -0.51
CA LYS A 133 6.24 14.12 0.54
C LYS A 133 6.54 13.14 1.68
N GLY A 134 5.56 12.34 2.04
CA GLY A 134 5.67 11.28 3.03
C GLY A 134 5.29 9.94 2.39
N ASP A 135 4.48 9.12 3.06
CA ASP A 135 4.07 7.83 2.52
C ASP A 135 3.31 8.00 1.20
N ALA A 136 3.59 7.18 0.19
CA ALA A 136 2.86 7.31 -1.07
C ALA A 136 1.40 6.89 -0.91
N ILE A 137 1.14 5.68 -0.36
CA ILE A 137 -0.23 5.22 -0.05
C ILE A 137 -0.24 4.65 1.37
N LYS A 138 -0.93 5.32 2.29
CA LYS A 138 -1.16 4.86 3.65
C LYS A 138 -2.56 4.30 3.81
N VAL A 139 -2.64 3.08 4.34
CA VAL A 139 -3.91 2.42 4.67
C VAL A 139 -3.86 2.01 6.12
N LYS A 140 -4.77 2.54 6.96
CA LYS A 140 -4.70 2.30 8.41
C LYS A 140 -5.99 1.75 8.97
N GLY A 141 -5.87 0.62 9.70
CA GLY A 141 -6.95 0.06 10.51
C GLY A 141 -8.11 -0.54 9.71
N VAL A 142 -7.85 -1.01 8.47
CA VAL A 142 -8.91 -1.45 7.56
C VAL A 142 -8.97 -2.97 7.40
N THR A 143 -10.12 -3.45 6.99
CA THR A 143 -10.36 -4.85 6.61
C THR A 143 -10.60 -4.97 5.10
N ASN A 144 -9.98 -5.96 4.44
CA ASN A 144 -10.09 -6.23 3.00
C ASN A 144 -9.59 -5.09 2.11
N ILE A 145 -8.29 -4.80 2.17
CA ILE A 145 -7.63 -3.89 1.23
C ILE A 145 -6.92 -4.66 0.12
N LYS A 146 -7.06 -4.20 -1.11
CA LYS A 146 -6.36 -4.75 -2.27
C LYS A 146 -5.61 -3.67 -3.03
N PHE A 147 -4.33 -3.95 -3.28
CA PHE A 147 -3.48 -3.20 -4.21
C PHE A 147 -3.20 -4.12 -5.40
N LEU A 148 -3.69 -3.75 -6.56
CA LEU A 148 -3.57 -4.55 -7.78
C LEU A 148 -2.88 -3.72 -8.86
N ARG A 149 -1.64 -4.07 -9.21
CA ARG A 149 -0.88 -3.32 -10.22
C ARG A 149 -0.86 -1.81 -9.93
N VAL A 150 -0.44 -1.47 -8.72
CA VAL A 150 -0.20 -0.08 -8.29
C VAL A 150 1.31 0.15 -8.22
N LYS A 151 1.76 1.30 -8.71
CA LYS A 151 3.16 1.70 -8.64
C LYS A 151 3.31 2.90 -7.71
N THR A 152 4.34 2.87 -6.86
CA THR A 152 4.80 4.02 -6.08
C THR A 152 6.24 4.32 -6.42
N GLU A 153 6.59 5.59 -6.63
CA GLU A 153 7.92 5.95 -7.12
C GLU A 153 8.34 7.35 -6.67
N TRP A 154 9.59 7.45 -6.20
CA TRP A 154 10.30 8.72 -6.08
C TRP A 154 11.29 8.82 -7.23
N THR A 155 11.00 9.70 -8.20
CA THR A 155 11.65 9.74 -9.52
C THR A 155 13.07 10.29 -9.49
N ASN A 156 13.50 10.92 -8.40
CA ASN A 156 14.86 11.44 -8.23
C ASN A 156 15.86 10.39 -7.74
N GLY A 157 15.44 9.14 -7.56
CA GLY A 157 16.26 8.04 -7.07
C GLY A 157 16.36 7.99 -5.54
N PRO A 158 17.21 7.11 -4.98
CA PRO A 158 17.39 6.93 -3.54
C PRO A 158 17.81 8.24 -2.85
N SER A 159 17.06 8.65 -1.84
CA SER A 159 17.35 9.85 -1.05
C SER A 159 16.68 9.77 0.33
N PRO A 160 17.33 10.22 1.41
CA PRO A 160 16.68 10.33 2.72
C PRO A 160 15.54 11.34 2.76
N GLU A 161 15.43 12.21 1.75
CA GLU A 161 14.34 13.18 1.59
C GLU A 161 13.06 12.56 1.00
N ASN A 162 13.15 11.34 0.47
CA ASN A 162 11.97 10.64 -0.05
C ASN A 162 11.04 10.25 1.10
N GLY A 163 9.77 10.04 0.79
CA GLY A 163 8.83 9.52 1.77
C GLY A 163 9.22 8.10 2.26
N ALA A 164 8.79 7.77 3.47
CA ALA A 164 9.21 6.54 4.13
C ALA A 164 8.69 5.29 3.42
N TYR A 165 7.40 5.24 3.13
CA TYR A 165 6.77 4.01 2.64
C TYR A 165 6.08 4.20 1.29
N GLY A 166 6.28 3.22 0.40
CA GLY A 166 5.55 3.17 -0.86
C GLY A 166 4.11 2.68 -0.64
N LEU A 167 3.90 1.38 -0.52
CA LEU A 167 2.62 0.79 -0.12
C LEU A 167 2.66 0.51 1.39
N TYR A 168 1.79 1.16 2.16
CA TYR A 168 1.83 1.17 3.62
C TYR A 168 0.50 0.77 4.27
N PRO A 169 0.05 -0.49 4.16
CA PRO A 169 -1.02 -1.01 5.01
C PRO A 169 -0.49 -1.31 6.42
N VAL A 170 -1.14 -0.72 7.43
CA VAL A 170 -0.80 -0.87 8.85
C VAL A 170 -2.06 -1.10 9.68
N GLU A 171 -1.98 -1.92 10.74
CA GLU A 171 -3.10 -2.28 11.62
C GLU A 171 -4.30 -2.87 10.83
N SER A 172 -4.03 -3.54 9.71
CA SER A 172 -5.06 -3.96 8.74
C SER A 172 -5.25 -5.48 8.72
N THR A 173 -6.40 -5.93 8.24
CA THR A 173 -6.73 -7.36 8.12
C THR A 173 -7.15 -7.71 6.70
N ASN A 174 -6.71 -8.89 6.19
CA ASN A 174 -6.93 -9.33 4.80
C ASN A 174 -6.33 -8.35 3.78
N VAL A 175 -5.00 -8.26 3.78
CA VAL A 175 -4.21 -7.41 2.89
C VAL A 175 -3.76 -8.18 1.66
N LEU A 176 -4.09 -7.72 0.47
CA LEU A 176 -3.58 -8.27 -0.79
C LEU A 176 -2.79 -7.19 -1.55
N ILE A 177 -1.52 -7.50 -1.84
CA ILE A 177 -0.64 -6.71 -2.72
C ILE A 177 -0.23 -7.64 -3.87
N ASP A 178 -0.69 -7.35 -5.09
CA ASP A 178 -0.49 -8.21 -6.26
C ASP A 178 -0.07 -7.42 -7.49
N GLY A 179 1.08 -7.76 -8.06
CA GLY A 179 1.60 -7.14 -9.28
C GLY A 179 2.02 -5.67 -9.12
N CYS A 180 2.36 -5.25 -7.90
CA CYS A 180 2.71 -3.87 -7.60
C CYS A 180 4.21 -3.59 -7.79
N ILE A 181 4.56 -2.31 -7.93
CA ILE A 181 5.94 -1.83 -8.06
C ILE A 181 6.18 -0.72 -7.02
N ALA A 182 7.29 -0.82 -6.28
CA ALA A 182 7.67 0.22 -5.30
C ALA A 182 9.13 0.62 -5.48
N ILE A 183 9.38 1.93 -5.67
CA ILE A 183 10.71 2.47 -6.04
C ILE A 183 11.05 3.70 -5.21
N GLY A 184 12.21 3.67 -4.57
CA GLY A 184 12.85 4.86 -4.00
C GLY A 184 12.40 5.26 -2.60
N ALA A 185 11.67 4.42 -1.87
CA ALA A 185 11.24 4.70 -0.49
C ALA A 185 12.45 4.77 0.47
N SER A 186 12.47 5.77 1.35
CA SER A 186 13.55 5.97 2.31
C SER A 186 13.48 5.04 3.53
N ASP A 187 12.46 4.23 3.61
CA ASP A 187 12.29 3.14 4.57
C ASP A 187 11.90 1.87 3.80
N ALA A 188 10.64 1.56 3.57
CA ALA A 188 10.28 0.35 2.84
C ALA A 188 9.41 0.62 1.60
N GLY A 189 9.75 -0.02 0.47
CA GLY A 189 8.96 0.07 -0.76
C GLY A 189 7.57 -0.54 -0.58
N ILE A 190 7.50 -1.77 -0.06
CA ILE A 190 6.27 -2.45 0.33
C ILE A 190 6.38 -2.77 1.81
N TYR A 191 5.61 -2.08 2.64
CA TYR A 191 5.54 -2.31 4.08
C TYR A 191 4.17 -2.85 4.46
N VAL A 192 4.12 -3.90 5.26
CA VAL A 192 2.89 -4.38 5.90
C VAL A 192 3.16 -4.58 7.39
N GLY A 193 2.65 -3.67 8.21
CA GLY A 193 2.90 -3.67 9.66
C GLY A 193 1.67 -3.93 10.50
N GLN A 194 1.84 -4.63 11.63
CA GLN A 194 0.82 -4.84 12.66
C GLN A 194 -0.51 -5.37 12.09
N SER A 195 -0.41 -6.18 11.03
CA SER A 195 -1.53 -6.61 10.20
C SER A 195 -1.71 -8.13 10.24
N LYS A 196 -2.81 -8.63 9.65
CA LYS A 196 -3.17 -10.07 9.67
C LYS A 196 -3.69 -10.54 8.31
N ASN A 197 -3.43 -11.83 7.99
CA ASN A 197 -3.89 -12.46 6.75
C ASN A 197 -3.41 -11.70 5.52
N ILE A 198 -2.12 -11.78 5.26
CA ILE A 198 -1.40 -10.95 4.31
C ILE A 198 -0.94 -11.79 3.11
N ILE A 199 -1.11 -11.26 1.92
CA ILE A 199 -0.53 -11.81 0.69
C ILE A 199 0.19 -10.69 -0.04
N VAL A 200 1.52 -10.86 -0.25
CA VAL A 200 2.35 -10.01 -1.11
C VAL A 200 2.91 -10.88 -2.21
N ARG A 201 2.51 -10.64 -3.46
CA ARG A 201 2.92 -11.50 -4.56
C ARG A 201 3.09 -10.78 -5.89
N ASN A 202 3.86 -11.40 -6.80
CA ASN A 202 4.05 -10.95 -8.17
C ASN A 202 4.52 -9.49 -8.28
N SER A 203 5.09 -8.96 -7.20
CA SER A 203 5.44 -7.54 -7.04
C SER A 203 6.94 -7.32 -7.16
N ARG A 204 7.33 -6.09 -7.41
CA ARG A 204 8.72 -5.66 -7.56
C ARG A 204 9.02 -4.50 -6.63
N ALA A 205 10.10 -4.61 -5.86
CA ALA A 205 10.60 -3.53 -5.01
C ALA A 205 12.07 -3.29 -5.34
N GLU A 206 12.41 -2.03 -5.68
CA GLU A 206 13.77 -1.69 -6.06
C GLU A 206 14.16 -0.26 -5.68
N PHE A 207 15.46 -0.08 -5.38
CA PHE A 207 16.03 1.20 -4.98
C PHE A 207 15.41 1.78 -3.69
N ASN A 208 14.87 0.93 -2.80
CA ASN A 208 14.40 1.30 -1.47
C ASN A 208 15.47 0.97 -0.41
N VAL A 209 15.29 1.40 0.83
CA VAL A 209 16.09 0.86 1.93
C VAL A 209 15.65 -0.57 2.19
N ALA A 210 14.43 -0.83 2.60
CA ALA A 210 13.87 -2.17 2.60
C ALA A 210 13.01 -2.38 1.33
N GLY A 211 13.22 -3.47 0.60
CA GLY A 211 12.39 -3.79 -0.56
C GLY A 211 10.96 -4.14 -0.14
N ILE A 212 10.82 -5.22 0.62
CA ILE A 212 9.56 -5.71 1.18
C ILE A 212 9.76 -5.93 2.68
N GLU A 213 8.89 -5.37 3.50
CA GLU A 213 8.93 -5.50 4.96
C GLU A 213 7.61 -5.99 5.52
N ILE A 214 7.69 -7.04 6.34
CA ILE A 214 6.57 -7.59 7.12
C ILE A 214 6.93 -7.41 8.60
N GLU A 215 6.27 -6.46 9.26
CA GLU A 215 6.61 -6.08 10.62
C GLU A 215 5.47 -6.36 11.59
N ASN A 216 5.77 -6.99 12.74
CA ASN A 216 4.80 -7.27 13.81
C ASN A 216 3.47 -7.86 13.30
N SER A 217 3.53 -8.70 12.28
CA SER A 217 2.35 -9.15 11.52
C SER A 217 2.14 -10.66 11.64
N TYR A 218 0.90 -11.11 11.39
CA TYR A 218 0.51 -12.50 11.55
C TYR A 218 -0.05 -13.08 10.25
N TYR A 219 0.39 -14.31 9.91
CA TYR A 219 -0.11 -15.07 8.76
C TYR A 219 0.13 -14.33 7.44
N ALA A 220 1.39 -14.21 7.07
CA ALA A 220 1.80 -13.54 5.83
C ALA A 220 2.42 -14.54 4.84
N ASP A 221 1.99 -14.47 3.58
CA ASP A 221 2.60 -15.15 2.45
C ASP A 221 3.25 -14.13 1.52
N VAL A 222 4.57 -14.18 1.38
CA VAL A 222 5.38 -13.30 0.51
C VAL A 222 6.00 -14.17 -0.57
N PHE A 223 5.50 -14.10 -1.81
CA PHE A 223 5.94 -15.03 -2.84
C PHE A 223 5.88 -14.50 -4.27
N ASN A 224 6.71 -15.06 -5.14
CA ASN A 224 6.85 -14.67 -6.55
C ASN A 224 7.21 -13.18 -6.72
N ASN A 225 7.88 -12.58 -5.74
CA ASN A 225 8.29 -11.17 -5.81
C ASN A 225 9.75 -11.05 -6.26
N VAL A 226 10.11 -9.86 -6.72
CA VAL A 226 11.48 -9.46 -7.03
C VAL A 226 11.86 -8.30 -6.11
N ALA A 227 12.84 -8.52 -5.24
CA ALA A 227 13.49 -7.48 -4.44
C ALA A 227 14.93 -7.33 -4.93
N THR A 228 15.26 -6.21 -5.53
CA THR A 228 16.58 -5.99 -6.15
C THR A 228 17.00 -4.52 -6.05
N ASN A 229 18.30 -4.28 -6.00
CA ASN A 229 18.84 -2.91 -5.86
C ASN A 229 18.32 -2.14 -4.63
N ASN A 230 17.87 -2.82 -3.59
CA ASN A 230 17.56 -2.20 -2.30
C ASN A 230 18.80 -2.24 -1.38
N THR A 231 18.75 -1.67 -0.21
CA THR A 231 19.75 -1.90 0.84
C THR A 231 19.57 -3.29 1.44
N GLY A 232 18.31 -3.63 1.82
CA GLY A 232 17.86 -4.95 2.21
C GLY A 232 16.69 -5.43 1.34
N GLY A 233 16.66 -6.71 0.94
CA GLY A 233 15.68 -7.23 0.01
C GLY A 233 14.31 -7.48 0.67
N ILE A 234 14.23 -8.48 1.57
CA ILE A 234 12.99 -8.86 2.27
C ILE A 234 13.27 -8.94 3.77
N LEU A 235 12.52 -8.17 4.55
CA LEU A 235 12.65 -8.04 5.99
C LEU A 235 11.41 -8.61 6.69
N VAL A 236 11.61 -9.42 7.72
CA VAL A 236 10.53 -9.95 8.57
C VAL A 236 10.88 -9.64 10.01
N PHE A 237 10.28 -8.58 10.53
CA PHE A 237 10.63 -8.01 11.83
C PHE A 237 9.54 -8.19 12.86
N ASP A 238 9.95 -8.27 14.11
CA ASP A 238 9.11 -8.03 15.28
C ASP A 238 9.82 -7.01 16.17
N LEU A 239 9.18 -5.89 16.44
CA LEU A 239 9.74 -4.75 17.16
C LEU A 239 8.97 -4.49 18.46
N PRO A 240 9.65 -3.99 19.53
CA PRO A 240 8.99 -3.63 20.77
C PRO A 240 8.16 -2.36 20.68
N GLY A 241 7.28 -2.15 21.67
CA GLY A 241 6.57 -0.89 21.86
C GLY A 241 5.48 -0.58 20.81
N LEU A 242 5.14 -1.55 19.94
CA LEU A 242 4.07 -1.40 18.96
C LEU A 242 2.74 -1.99 19.47
N PRO A 243 1.58 -1.51 18.95
CA PRO A 243 0.26 -2.01 19.38
C PRO A 243 0.05 -3.52 19.17
N GLN A 244 0.64 -4.09 18.11
CA GLN A 244 0.69 -5.53 17.86
C GLN A 244 2.13 -6.01 17.95
N GLN A 245 2.37 -7.07 18.74
CA GLN A 245 3.68 -7.69 18.94
C GLN A 245 3.61 -9.19 18.74
N GLY A 246 4.76 -9.85 18.73
CA GLY A 246 4.87 -11.28 18.56
C GLY A 246 4.56 -11.72 17.12
N GLY A 247 5.14 -11.06 16.14
CA GLY A 247 5.03 -11.39 14.72
C GLY A 247 5.29 -12.88 14.46
N HIS A 248 4.43 -13.53 13.66
CA HIS A 248 4.53 -14.96 13.46
C HIS A 248 3.82 -15.50 12.22
N HIS A 249 4.15 -16.74 11.85
CA HIS A 249 3.57 -17.48 10.71
C HIS A 249 3.73 -16.72 9.39
N VAL A 250 4.98 -16.36 9.09
CA VAL A 250 5.36 -15.71 7.83
C VAL A 250 6.05 -16.73 6.93
N ARG A 251 5.58 -16.84 5.68
CA ARG A 251 6.23 -17.67 4.65
C ARG A 251 6.80 -16.77 3.55
N VAL A 252 8.10 -16.94 3.27
CA VAL A 252 8.82 -16.23 2.21
C VAL A 252 9.30 -17.25 1.20
N PHE A 253 8.66 -17.33 0.02
CA PHE A 253 8.94 -18.41 -0.91
C PHE A 253 8.80 -18.02 -2.38
N ASN A 254 9.55 -18.70 -3.23
CA ASN A 254 9.60 -18.44 -4.68
C ASN A 254 9.93 -16.98 -5.05
N ASN A 255 10.60 -16.24 -4.18
CA ASN A 255 11.03 -14.88 -4.47
C ASN A 255 12.44 -14.87 -5.08
N ARG A 256 12.74 -13.76 -5.71
CA ARG A 256 14.07 -13.41 -6.17
C ARG A 256 14.57 -12.19 -5.38
N SER A 257 15.48 -12.42 -4.41
CA SER A 257 16.10 -11.37 -3.59
C SER A 257 17.58 -11.28 -3.94
N VAL A 258 17.90 -10.42 -4.91
CA VAL A 258 19.25 -10.41 -5.53
C VAL A 258 19.78 -9.02 -5.74
N GLY A 259 21.10 -8.83 -5.47
CA GLY A 259 21.79 -7.57 -5.76
C GLY A 259 21.26 -6.40 -4.95
N ASN A 260 20.88 -6.61 -3.69
CA ASN A 260 20.39 -5.55 -2.81
C ASN A 260 21.55 -4.79 -2.17
N ASN A 261 22.26 -4.02 -2.99
CA ASN A 261 23.54 -3.40 -2.63
C ASN A 261 23.52 -1.87 -2.67
N THR A 262 22.33 -1.25 -2.68
CA THR A 262 22.20 0.20 -2.55
C THR A 262 22.65 0.63 -1.16
N ASP A 263 23.44 1.69 -1.07
CA ASP A 263 23.84 2.24 0.22
C ASP A 263 22.60 2.60 1.04
N ASN A 264 22.66 2.37 2.35
CA ASN A 264 21.55 2.69 3.23
C ASN A 264 21.34 4.20 3.29
N PHE A 265 20.19 4.66 2.86
CA PHE A 265 19.82 6.08 2.82
C PHE A 265 18.62 6.39 3.72
N ALA A 266 18.32 5.52 4.70
CA ALA A 266 17.30 5.81 5.69
C ALA A 266 17.63 7.10 6.45
N PRO A 267 16.61 7.91 6.81
CA PRO A 267 16.82 9.02 7.72
C PRO A 267 17.41 8.56 9.05
N GLU A 268 18.24 9.40 9.67
CA GLU A 268 18.85 9.11 10.94
C GLU A 268 17.79 8.80 12.03
N GLY A 269 18.01 7.71 12.77
CA GLY A 269 17.11 7.26 13.84
C GLY A 269 16.05 6.25 13.42
N ASN A 270 15.87 5.99 12.13
CA ASN A 270 15.00 4.91 11.68
C ASN A 270 15.66 3.55 11.92
N ILE A 271 14.88 2.57 12.39
CA ILE A 271 15.39 1.21 12.68
C ILE A 271 15.94 0.52 11.42
N VAL A 272 15.30 0.75 10.29
CA VAL A 272 15.73 0.21 9.00
C VAL A 272 17.13 0.76 8.59
N GLY A 273 17.56 1.87 9.17
CA GLY A 273 18.92 2.42 9.02
C GLY A 273 20.02 1.50 9.56
N GLU A 274 19.67 0.54 10.44
CA GLU A 274 20.59 -0.47 10.97
C GLU A 274 20.76 -1.68 10.05
N VAL A 275 19.93 -1.81 9.00
CA VAL A 275 20.03 -2.92 8.05
C VAL A 275 21.31 -2.76 7.21
N PRO A 276 22.21 -3.75 7.25
CA PRO A 276 23.44 -3.68 6.45
C PRO A 276 23.11 -3.71 4.95
N ARG A 277 23.76 -2.83 4.21
CA ARG A 277 23.78 -2.90 2.75
C ARG A 277 24.18 -4.30 2.28
N GLY A 278 23.52 -4.82 1.27
CA GLY A 278 23.82 -6.16 0.78
C GLY A 278 23.16 -7.28 1.60
N THR A 279 22.00 -7.01 2.19
CA THR A 279 21.20 -8.01 2.88
C THR A 279 20.13 -8.57 1.94
N GLY A 280 20.13 -9.90 1.72
CA GLY A 280 19.09 -10.55 0.90
C GLY A 280 17.77 -10.68 1.63
N ILE A 281 17.75 -11.49 2.69
CA ILE A 281 16.58 -11.68 3.57
C ILE A 281 17.05 -11.56 5.01
N ILE A 282 16.30 -10.86 5.87
CA ILE A 282 16.60 -10.81 7.31
C ILE A 282 15.33 -11.09 8.12
N ILE A 283 15.47 -11.97 9.12
CA ILE A 283 14.44 -12.27 10.11
C ILE A 283 14.92 -11.75 11.46
N GLN A 284 14.20 -10.82 12.07
CA GLN A 284 14.53 -10.29 13.38
C GLN A 284 13.40 -10.53 14.38
N ALA A 285 13.70 -11.23 15.46
CA ALA A 285 12.82 -11.48 16.60
C ALA A 285 11.45 -12.13 16.27
N ASN A 286 11.17 -12.44 15.02
CA ASN A 286 9.91 -13.04 14.55
C ASN A 286 9.88 -14.56 14.80
N SER A 287 8.70 -15.17 14.80
CA SER A 287 8.54 -16.59 15.09
C SER A 287 7.74 -17.36 14.04
N ASN A 288 7.99 -18.70 13.95
CA ASN A 288 7.35 -19.56 12.96
C ASN A 288 7.48 -19.02 11.51
N VAL A 289 8.71 -18.69 11.11
CA VAL A 289 9.01 -18.19 9.76
C VAL A 289 9.59 -19.31 8.90
N GLU A 290 9.07 -19.45 7.68
CA GLU A 290 9.55 -20.41 6.71
C GLU A 290 10.07 -19.71 5.45
N ILE A 291 11.35 -19.96 5.09
CA ILE A 291 12.02 -19.35 3.92
C ILE A 291 12.40 -20.48 2.97
N PHE A 292 11.72 -20.58 1.83
CA PHE A 292 11.95 -21.72 0.94
C PHE A 292 11.79 -21.42 -0.54
N ASN A 293 12.52 -22.16 -1.37
CA ASN A 293 12.48 -22.06 -2.82
C ASN A 293 12.78 -20.65 -3.39
N ASN A 294 13.46 -19.79 -2.66
CA ASN A 294 13.86 -18.48 -3.15
C ASN A 294 15.19 -18.54 -3.92
N GLU A 295 15.40 -17.62 -4.84
CA GLU A 295 16.71 -17.29 -5.42
C GLU A 295 17.27 -16.09 -4.66
N ILE A 296 18.42 -16.27 -3.98
CA ILE A 296 19.02 -15.25 -3.12
C ILE A 296 20.51 -15.18 -3.44
N GLY A 297 21.02 -14.02 -3.85
CA GLY A 297 22.44 -13.93 -4.20
C GLY A 297 22.85 -12.55 -4.69
N ASN A 298 24.16 -12.41 -4.91
CA ASN A 298 24.78 -11.13 -5.27
C ASN A 298 24.48 -10.01 -4.26
N ASN A 299 24.22 -10.38 -3.01
CA ASN A 299 24.06 -9.45 -1.90
C ASN A 299 25.41 -9.32 -1.18
N ASP A 300 25.96 -8.12 -1.03
CA ASP A 300 27.35 -7.91 -0.61
C ASP A 300 27.64 -8.41 0.81
N THR A 301 26.66 -8.39 1.71
CA THR A 301 26.87 -8.76 3.12
C THR A 301 26.38 -10.17 3.43
N VAL A 302 25.11 -10.48 3.20
CA VAL A 302 24.53 -11.77 3.60
C VAL A 302 23.30 -12.15 2.76
N ASN A 303 23.20 -13.42 2.40
CA ASN A 303 22.00 -13.91 1.71
C ASN A 303 20.80 -14.03 2.65
N ILE A 304 20.96 -14.65 3.82
CA ILE A 304 19.93 -14.73 4.86
C ILE A 304 20.56 -14.48 6.22
N ALA A 305 19.99 -13.56 6.98
CA ALA A 305 20.33 -13.34 8.39
C ALA A 305 19.12 -13.69 9.29
N VAL A 306 19.39 -14.35 10.41
CA VAL A 306 18.40 -14.60 11.48
C VAL A 306 18.98 -14.02 12.74
N VAL A 307 18.39 -12.93 13.23
CA VAL A 307 18.99 -12.11 14.28
C VAL A 307 18.04 -11.80 15.41
N THR A 308 18.63 -11.60 16.58
CA THR A 308 17.94 -11.06 17.76
C THR A 308 17.73 -9.56 17.60
N TYR A 309 16.67 -9.02 18.13
CA TYR A 309 16.57 -7.56 18.34
C TYR A 309 17.61 -7.15 19.38
N GLY A 310 18.53 -6.31 18.99
CA GLY A 310 19.75 -6.02 19.80
C GLY A 310 19.70 -4.75 20.62
N ASN A 311 18.68 -3.89 20.40
CA ASN A 311 18.59 -2.61 21.11
C ASN A 311 17.93 -2.78 22.47
N GLU A 312 18.23 -1.86 23.40
CA GLU A 312 17.55 -1.81 24.70
C GLU A 312 16.08 -1.44 24.51
N THR A 313 15.21 -2.02 25.32
CA THR A 313 13.78 -1.71 25.33
C THR A 313 13.24 -1.77 26.76
N ASP A 314 12.36 -0.85 27.10
CA ASP A 314 11.61 -0.83 28.36
C ASP A 314 10.38 -1.77 28.33
N ASP A 315 10.13 -2.43 27.21
CA ASP A 315 9.00 -3.36 27.08
C ASP A 315 9.36 -4.74 27.66
N GLU A 316 9.00 -4.95 28.91
CA GLU A 316 9.25 -6.21 29.63
C GLU A 316 8.49 -7.41 29.03
N THR A 317 7.50 -7.20 28.20
CA THR A 317 6.71 -8.26 27.57
C THR A 317 7.27 -8.70 26.21
N TYR A 318 8.15 -7.93 25.64
CA TYR A 318 8.75 -8.18 24.34
C TYR A 318 9.75 -9.35 24.39
N TYR A 319 9.65 -10.23 23.38
CA TYR A 319 10.58 -11.36 23.23
C TYR A 319 11.53 -11.13 22.05
N PRO A 320 12.80 -10.79 22.30
CA PRO A 320 13.71 -10.31 21.25
C PRO A 320 14.33 -11.38 20.36
N HIS A 321 14.07 -12.67 20.60
CA HIS A 321 14.76 -13.74 19.89
C HIS A 321 13.88 -14.40 18.83
N PRO A 322 14.39 -14.68 17.63
CA PRO A 322 13.67 -15.44 16.62
C PRO A 322 13.44 -16.88 17.11
N LYS A 323 12.29 -17.46 16.76
CA LYS A 323 11.91 -18.81 17.20
C LYS A 323 11.25 -19.60 16.07
N SER A 324 11.60 -20.89 15.96
CA SER A 324 11.01 -21.81 14.97
C SER A 324 11.19 -21.30 13.53
N ILE A 325 12.41 -21.00 13.13
CA ILE A 325 12.76 -20.55 11.78
C ILE A 325 13.16 -21.78 10.96
N GLN A 326 12.56 -21.95 9.77
CA GLN A 326 12.88 -23.03 8.84
C GLN A 326 13.40 -22.43 7.52
N ILE A 327 14.56 -22.92 7.07
CA ILE A 327 15.21 -22.45 5.83
C ILE A 327 15.54 -23.67 5.00
N HIS A 328 14.89 -23.83 3.82
CA HIS A 328 15.14 -24.98 2.98
C HIS A 328 14.85 -24.73 1.50
N GLY A 329 15.40 -25.54 0.61
CA GLY A 329 15.11 -25.51 -0.82
C GLY A 329 15.52 -24.21 -1.54
N ASN A 330 16.22 -23.28 -0.89
CA ASN A 330 16.63 -22.03 -1.51
C ASN A 330 17.86 -22.23 -2.41
N LYS A 331 17.92 -21.43 -3.46
CA LYS A 331 19.07 -21.36 -4.35
C LYS A 331 19.90 -20.14 -3.98
N PHE A 332 21.12 -20.38 -3.53
CA PHE A 332 22.05 -19.34 -3.12
C PHE A 332 23.05 -19.00 -4.23
N GLY A 333 23.21 -17.69 -4.52
CA GLY A 333 24.27 -17.12 -5.30
C GLY A 333 25.41 -16.56 -4.40
N PRO A 334 26.40 -15.89 -4.99
CA PRO A 334 27.48 -15.25 -4.25
C PRO A 334 27.00 -14.25 -3.22
N THR A 335 27.77 -14.11 -2.11
CA THR A 335 27.56 -13.13 -1.04
C THR A 335 28.86 -12.93 -0.26
N GLY A 336 28.96 -11.88 0.58
CA GLY A 336 30.06 -11.70 1.52
C GLY A 336 31.32 -11.13 0.89
N TYR A 337 31.25 -10.01 0.20
CA TYR A 337 32.41 -9.32 -0.41
C TYR A 337 32.97 -8.24 0.49
#